data_c56c75ce5da3869e80d2e90475fd4e67
#
_entry.id   c56c75ce5da3869e80d2e90475fd4e67
#
_cell.length_a   1.000
_cell.length_b   1.000
_cell.length_c   1.000
_cell.angle_alpha   90.00
_cell.angle_beta   90.00
_cell.angle_gamma   90.00
#
_symmetry.space_group_name_H-M   'P 1'
#
loop_
_entity.id
_entity.type
_entity.pdbx_description
1 polymer ?
#
loop_
_entity_poly.entity_id
_entity_poly.type
_entity_poly.pdbx_seq_one_letter_code
_entity_poly.pdbx_strand_id
1 'polypeptide(L)'
;MKKKVVSLLAILIILVSSIFNISFANEKGKVILINLNRTNLEDMLSMSILKDKVNKEGYIGLMNIRGDRGTDDKRSYASIGAGGRITLPDNKYINFEEATNANKEAYKAETGKTPKKINDMSINYSLVESQEKGSYGSVLGSLGQTLADNNLKASVIGNSDIVVNGELVKNRNIALMAMDHFGRVDDGNIDNINIKDNTMPYAIRTDYNKLKSETKKFYDNSDVIFVELGDTYRLDRYKSYLNENT
;
A
#
# COMPACT_ATOMS: atom_id res chain seq x y z
N MET A 1 25.99 46.68 39.70
CA MET A 1 26.01 46.65 38.22
C MET A 1 26.50 45.31 37.68
N LYS A 2 27.63 44.73 38.08
CA LYS A 2 28.18 43.47 37.51
C LYS A 2 27.19 42.27 37.51
N LYS A 3 26.46 42.03 38.62
CA LYS A 3 25.48 40.92 38.72
C LYS A 3 24.33 41.03 37.74
N LYS A 4 23.81 42.24 37.43
CA LYS A 4 22.75 42.44 36.47
C LYS A 4 23.19 42.22 35.01
N VAL A 5 24.45 42.57 34.71
CA VAL A 5 25.05 42.34 33.38
C VAL A 5 25.28 40.85 33.14
N VAL A 6 25.75 40.09 34.16
CA VAL A 6 25.92 38.63 34.05
C VAL A 6 24.58 37.92 33.86
N SER A 7 23.55 38.36 34.59
CA SER A 7 22.18 37.79 34.43
C SER A 7 21.60 38.05 33.01
N LEU A 8 21.82 39.27 32.49
CA LEU A 8 21.36 39.64 31.13
C LEU A 8 22.10 38.83 30.06
N LEU A 9 23.40 38.59 30.23
CA LEU A 9 24.21 37.78 29.35
C LEU A 9 23.77 36.32 29.35
N ALA A 10 23.46 35.76 30.53
CA ALA A 10 22.96 34.39 30.66
C ALA A 10 21.59 34.22 29.98
N ILE A 11 20.67 35.18 30.10
CA ILE A 11 19.38 35.15 29.43
C ILE A 11 19.56 35.25 27.90
N LEU A 12 20.49 36.09 27.46
CA LEU A 12 20.81 36.23 26.02
C LEU A 12 21.37 34.90 25.44
N ILE A 13 22.23 34.21 26.16
CA ILE A 13 22.80 32.92 25.76
C ILE A 13 21.68 31.85 25.68
N ILE A 14 20.75 31.82 26.64
CA ILE A 14 19.61 30.89 26.63
C ILE A 14 18.68 31.21 25.46
N LEU A 15 18.40 32.47 25.19
CA LEU A 15 17.61 32.90 24.04
C LEU A 15 18.27 32.56 22.70
N VAL A 16 19.56 32.75 22.57
CA VAL A 16 20.32 32.41 21.39
C VAL A 16 20.39 30.88 21.22
N SER A 17 20.59 30.10 22.28
CA SER A 17 20.58 28.64 22.19
C SER A 17 19.20 28.06 21.84
N SER A 18 18.11 28.74 22.21
CA SER A 18 16.76 28.32 21.79
C SER A 18 16.43 28.63 20.31
N ILE A 19 17.12 29.62 19.73
CA ILE A 19 17.01 29.96 18.28
C ILE A 19 17.84 28.98 17.44
N PHE A 20 18.90 28.37 18.01
CA PHE A 20 19.72 27.35 17.34
C PHE A 20 19.19 25.93 17.48
N ASN A 21 17.97 25.71 17.93
CA ASN A 21 17.23 24.55 17.50
C ASN A 21 16.87 24.75 16.02
N ILE A 22 17.90 24.81 15.18
CA ILE A 22 17.77 24.51 13.78
C ILE A 22 17.24 23.07 13.77
N SER A 23 15.93 22.94 13.70
CA SER A 23 15.31 21.77 13.17
C SER A 23 16.03 21.58 11.84
N PHE A 24 16.99 20.66 11.78
CA PHE A 24 17.33 20.04 10.52
C PHE A 24 15.97 19.64 9.99
N ALA A 25 15.50 20.33 8.96
CA ALA A 25 14.35 19.88 8.22
C ALA A 25 14.73 18.46 7.84
N ASN A 26 14.24 17.50 8.61
CA ASN A 26 14.41 16.10 8.32
C ASN A 26 13.82 15.99 6.93
N GLU A 27 14.65 15.74 5.94
CA GLU A 27 14.13 15.36 4.63
C GLU A 27 13.15 14.26 4.95
N LYS A 28 11.86 14.51 4.72
CA LYS A 28 10.82 13.55 5.05
C LYS A 28 11.20 12.27 4.32
N GLY A 29 11.62 11.25 5.09
CA GLY A 29 11.98 9.97 4.51
C GLY A 29 10.79 9.44 3.73
N LYS A 30 11.03 8.92 2.54
CA LYS A 30 10.01 8.28 1.70
C LYS A 30 10.08 6.78 1.89
N VAL A 31 8.93 6.13 1.88
CA VAL A 31 8.83 4.67 2.02
C VAL A 31 8.31 4.09 0.71
N ILE A 32 9.04 3.11 0.16
CA ILE A 32 8.56 2.28 -0.94
C ILE A 32 8.40 0.86 -0.42
N LEU A 33 7.16 0.37 -0.40
CA LEU A 33 6.84 -1.01 -0.06
C LEU A 33 6.63 -1.78 -1.35
N ILE A 34 7.55 -2.72 -1.64
CA ILE A 34 7.44 -3.60 -2.81
C ILE A 34 6.88 -4.94 -2.34
N ASN A 35 5.72 -5.29 -2.87
CA ASN A 35 5.06 -6.55 -2.56
C ASN A 35 5.34 -7.61 -3.63
N LEU A 36 5.92 -8.72 -3.20
CA LEU A 36 6.07 -9.95 -3.97
C LEU A 36 5.13 -10.98 -3.35
N ASN A 37 3.90 -11.01 -3.82
CA ASN A 37 2.90 -11.93 -3.30
C ASN A 37 3.26 -13.39 -3.66
N ARG A 38 3.00 -14.32 -2.74
CA ARG A 38 3.18 -15.76 -2.94
C ARG A 38 4.61 -16.20 -3.29
N THR A 39 5.59 -15.52 -2.71
CA THR A 39 7.00 -15.92 -2.73
C THR A 39 7.45 -16.33 -1.33
N ASN A 40 8.38 -17.27 -1.26
CA ASN A 40 9.02 -17.62 0.01
C ASN A 40 10.38 -16.92 0.15
N LEU A 41 10.99 -17.01 1.32
CA LEU A 41 12.26 -16.36 1.60
C LEU A 41 13.40 -16.93 0.73
N GLU A 42 13.36 -18.23 0.43
CA GLU A 42 14.37 -18.89 -0.42
C GLU A 42 14.32 -18.36 -1.85
N ASP A 43 13.12 -18.22 -2.42
CA ASP A 43 12.92 -17.60 -3.73
C ASP A 43 13.49 -16.17 -3.76
N MET A 44 13.22 -15.37 -2.73
CA MET A 44 13.73 -14.00 -2.62
C MET A 44 15.25 -13.95 -2.51
N LEU A 45 15.85 -14.81 -1.71
CA LEU A 45 17.31 -14.87 -1.51
C LEU A 45 18.04 -15.52 -2.69
N SER A 46 17.34 -16.22 -3.56
CA SER A 46 17.91 -16.70 -4.84
C SER A 46 18.18 -15.56 -5.83
N MET A 47 17.49 -14.44 -5.67
CA MET A 47 17.70 -13.23 -6.48
C MET A 47 18.98 -12.53 -6.00
N SER A 48 20.06 -12.56 -6.81
CA SER A 48 21.38 -12.03 -6.44
C SER A 48 21.34 -10.59 -5.92
N ILE A 49 20.56 -9.72 -6.56
CA ILE A 49 20.42 -8.30 -6.16
C ILE A 49 19.80 -8.18 -4.76
N LEU A 50 18.75 -8.94 -4.44
CA LEU A 50 18.12 -8.90 -3.12
C LEU A 50 19.04 -9.47 -2.05
N LYS A 51 19.70 -10.60 -2.34
CA LYS A 51 20.68 -11.21 -1.45
C LYS A 51 21.82 -10.26 -1.11
N ASP A 52 22.38 -9.60 -2.10
CA ASP A 52 23.47 -8.63 -1.93
C ASP A 52 23.03 -7.41 -1.11
N LYS A 53 21.83 -6.87 -1.38
CA LYS A 53 21.29 -5.73 -0.66
C LYS A 53 20.98 -6.07 0.80
N VAL A 54 20.31 -7.21 1.05
CA VAL A 54 20.01 -7.67 2.41
C VAL A 54 21.29 -7.89 3.21
N ASN A 55 22.32 -8.49 2.61
CA ASN A 55 23.57 -8.77 3.32
C ASN A 55 24.39 -7.51 3.65
N LYS A 56 24.25 -6.44 2.88
CA LYS A 56 25.09 -5.24 3.03
C LYS A 56 24.37 -4.10 3.76
N GLU A 57 23.07 -3.92 3.53
CA GLU A 57 22.35 -2.70 3.91
C GLU A 57 20.95 -3.00 4.47
N GLY A 58 20.51 -4.26 4.44
CA GLY A 58 19.14 -4.66 4.75
C GLY A 58 19.00 -5.41 6.06
N TYR A 59 17.74 -5.60 6.46
CA TYR A 59 17.35 -6.41 7.60
C TYR A 59 16.25 -7.37 7.18
N ILE A 60 16.21 -8.55 7.80
CA ILE A 60 15.13 -9.52 7.64
C ILE A 60 14.28 -9.50 8.90
N GLY A 61 12.98 -9.37 8.72
CA GLY A 61 12.00 -9.46 9.80
C GLY A 61 10.85 -10.38 9.41
N LEU A 62 10.22 -10.99 10.41
CA LEU A 62 9.01 -11.78 10.24
C LEU A 62 7.83 -10.98 10.81
N MET A 63 6.76 -10.88 10.02
CA MET A 63 5.53 -10.21 10.43
C MET A 63 4.35 -11.17 10.29
N ASN A 64 3.48 -11.21 11.30
CA ASN A 64 2.24 -11.96 11.21
C ASN A 64 1.18 -11.13 10.48
N ILE A 65 0.85 -11.54 9.27
CA ILE A 65 -0.15 -10.89 8.41
C ILE A 65 -1.49 -11.64 8.38
N ARG A 66 -1.69 -12.58 9.29
CA ARG A 66 -2.91 -13.38 9.36
C ARG A 66 -4.11 -12.50 9.72
N GLY A 67 -5.16 -12.57 8.93
CA GLY A 67 -6.46 -12.03 9.27
C GLY A 67 -7.19 -12.83 10.36
N ASP A 68 -8.39 -12.42 10.69
CA ASP A 68 -9.21 -13.03 11.74
C ASP A 68 -9.54 -14.51 11.47
N ARG A 69 -9.92 -14.84 10.23
CA ARG A 69 -10.37 -16.19 9.83
C ARG A 69 -9.37 -16.97 8.97
N GLY A 70 -8.10 -16.66 9.08
CA GLY A 70 -7.05 -17.34 8.32
C GLY A 70 -6.22 -16.40 7.47
N THR A 71 -5.54 -16.98 6.48
CA THR A 71 -4.69 -16.25 5.54
C THR A 71 -5.30 -16.36 4.16
N ASP A 72 -5.90 -15.29 3.68
CA ASP A 72 -6.12 -15.05 2.25
C ASP A 72 -5.50 -13.72 1.87
N ASP A 73 -5.37 -13.49 0.57
CA ASP A 73 -4.70 -12.29 0.09
C ASP A 73 -5.40 -11.02 0.60
N LYS A 74 -6.73 -10.93 0.50
CA LYS A 74 -7.50 -9.74 0.93
C LYS A 74 -7.29 -9.44 2.41
N ARG A 75 -7.43 -10.46 3.27
CA ARG A 75 -7.27 -10.29 4.72
C ARG A 75 -5.84 -9.94 5.09
N SER A 76 -4.85 -10.53 4.42
CA SER A 76 -3.45 -10.24 4.65
C SER A 76 -3.11 -8.78 4.30
N TYR A 77 -3.51 -8.31 3.14
CA TYR A 77 -3.30 -6.91 2.72
C TYR A 77 -4.07 -5.94 3.64
N ALA A 78 -5.33 -6.24 3.95
CA ALA A 78 -6.13 -5.42 4.86
C ALA A 78 -5.53 -5.36 6.27
N SER A 79 -4.97 -6.46 6.77
CA SER A 79 -4.33 -6.53 8.10
C SER A 79 -3.03 -5.72 8.15
N ILE A 80 -2.26 -5.66 7.06
CA ILE A 80 -1.09 -4.80 6.94
C ILE A 80 -1.53 -3.33 6.99
N GLY A 81 -2.52 -2.95 6.19
CA GLY A 81 -3.04 -1.58 6.16
C GLY A 81 -3.74 -1.13 7.44
N ALA A 82 -4.22 -2.07 8.25
CA ALA A 82 -4.84 -1.78 9.54
C ALA A 82 -3.86 -1.83 10.72
N GLY A 83 -2.62 -2.33 10.52
CA GLY A 83 -1.68 -2.57 11.61
C GLY A 83 -2.14 -3.65 12.60
N GLY A 84 -3.11 -4.49 12.22
CA GLY A 84 -3.70 -5.51 13.07
C GLY A 84 -4.64 -6.44 12.32
N ARG A 85 -5.16 -7.45 13.00
CA ARG A 85 -6.03 -8.45 12.37
C ARG A 85 -7.36 -7.85 11.95
N ILE A 86 -7.72 -8.05 10.69
CA ILE A 86 -8.99 -7.60 10.10
C ILE A 86 -9.89 -8.79 9.80
N THR A 87 -11.17 -8.60 10.11
CA THR A 87 -12.25 -9.49 9.71
C THR A 87 -12.84 -9.01 8.39
N LEU A 88 -12.57 -9.74 7.31
CA LEU A 88 -13.26 -9.53 6.03
C LEU A 88 -14.12 -10.76 5.73
N PRO A 89 -15.41 -10.59 5.43
CA PRO A 89 -16.26 -11.71 4.99
C PRO A 89 -15.70 -12.38 3.73
N ASP A 90 -15.86 -13.70 3.62
CA ASP A 90 -15.36 -14.48 2.48
C ASP A 90 -15.95 -14.01 1.15
N ASN A 91 -17.23 -13.64 1.16
CA ASN A 91 -17.99 -13.16 0.01
C ASN A 91 -17.81 -11.65 -0.24
N LYS A 92 -16.97 -10.95 0.55
CA LYS A 92 -16.76 -9.51 0.31
C LYS A 92 -16.02 -9.31 -0.99
N TYR A 93 -16.72 -8.71 -1.92
CA TYR A 93 -16.14 -8.22 -3.17
C TYR A 93 -15.35 -6.95 -2.89
N ILE A 94 -14.12 -6.87 -3.41
CA ILE A 94 -13.24 -5.69 -3.35
C ILE A 94 -12.99 -5.27 -4.78
N ASN A 95 -13.28 -4.02 -5.11
CA ASN A 95 -13.17 -3.51 -6.48
C ASN A 95 -12.52 -2.13 -6.52
N PHE A 96 -11.20 -2.09 -6.47
CA PHE A 96 -10.46 -0.86 -6.69
C PHE A 96 -10.41 -0.48 -8.17
N GLU A 97 -10.79 0.75 -8.45
CA GLU A 97 -10.77 1.36 -9.78
C GLU A 97 -10.16 2.76 -9.74
N GLU A 98 -9.53 3.15 -10.84
CA GLU A 98 -9.17 4.54 -11.03
C GLU A 98 -10.43 5.38 -11.25
N ALA A 99 -10.41 6.60 -10.71
CA ALA A 99 -11.53 7.52 -10.82
C ALA A 99 -11.73 7.98 -12.28
N THR A 100 -12.92 7.74 -12.80
CA THR A 100 -13.39 8.20 -14.11
C THR A 100 -14.59 9.12 -13.95
N ASN A 101 -14.96 9.85 -14.98
CA ASN A 101 -16.19 10.66 -14.93
C ASN A 101 -17.46 9.81 -14.69
N ALA A 102 -17.45 8.55 -15.13
CA ALA A 102 -18.59 7.66 -14.97
C ALA A 102 -18.74 7.14 -13.53
N ASN A 103 -17.63 6.82 -12.83
CA ASN A 103 -17.70 6.19 -11.53
C ASN A 103 -17.59 7.16 -10.32
N LYS A 104 -17.14 8.39 -10.53
CA LYS A 104 -17.02 9.40 -9.47
C LYS A 104 -18.34 9.74 -8.78
N GLU A 105 -19.37 9.94 -9.58
CA GLU A 105 -20.70 10.30 -9.04
C GLU A 105 -21.33 9.13 -8.29
N ALA A 106 -21.16 7.90 -8.79
CA ALA A 106 -21.64 6.70 -8.10
C ALA A 106 -20.93 6.52 -6.75
N TYR A 107 -19.59 6.67 -6.73
CA TYR A 107 -18.82 6.60 -5.49
C TYR A 107 -19.27 7.68 -4.48
N LYS A 108 -19.43 8.93 -4.94
CA LYS A 108 -19.87 10.04 -4.08
C LYS A 108 -21.28 9.83 -3.54
N ALA A 109 -22.19 9.30 -4.34
CA ALA A 109 -23.55 9.01 -3.92
C ALA A 109 -23.58 7.93 -2.83
N GLU A 110 -22.74 6.89 -2.95
CA GLU A 110 -22.66 5.78 -2.00
C GLU A 110 -21.97 6.18 -0.69
N THR A 111 -20.87 6.92 -0.76
CA THR A 111 -20.03 7.21 0.39
C THR A 111 -20.19 8.59 1.00
N GLY A 112 -20.84 9.51 0.28
CA GLY A 112 -20.89 10.95 0.65
C GLY A 112 -19.54 11.66 0.55
N LYS A 113 -18.48 11.00 0.04
CA LYS A 113 -17.12 11.52 -0.02
C LYS A 113 -16.67 11.82 -1.44
N THR A 114 -15.83 12.83 -1.57
CA THR A 114 -15.16 13.11 -2.84
C THR A 114 -14.18 11.99 -3.15
N PRO A 115 -14.28 11.35 -4.33
CA PRO A 115 -13.33 10.31 -4.74
C PRO A 115 -11.92 10.88 -4.91
N LYS A 116 -10.90 10.05 -4.64
CA LYS A 116 -9.51 10.31 -4.95
C LYS A 116 -9.12 9.66 -6.28
N LYS A 117 -7.84 9.47 -6.54
CA LYS A 117 -7.37 8.85 -7.79
C LYS A 117 -7.81 7.39 -7.91
N ILE A 118 -7.70 6.61 -6.84
CA ILE A 118 -8.11 5.21 -6.78
C ILE A 118 -9.15 5.06 -5.66
N ASN A 119 -10.23 4.30 -5.92
CA ASN A 119 -11.31 4.12 -4.96
C ASN A 119 -11.82 2.69 -4.97
N ASP A 120 -12.17 2.14 -3.81
CA ASP A 120 -12.93 0.90 -3.72
C ASP A 120 -14.40 1.19 -4.02
N MET A 121 -14.83 0.78 -5.20
CA MET A 121 -16.20 0.97 -5.68
C MET A 121 -17.22 0.05 -4.99
N SER A 122 -16.75 -0.89 -4.17
CA SER A 122 -17.56 -1.84 -3.40
C SER A 122 -17.62 -1.52 -1.91
N ILE A 123 -17.00 -0.42 -1.47
CA ILE A 123 -16.91 -0.13 -0.04
C ILE A 123 -18.30 0.12 0.54
N ASN A 124 -18.55 -0.52 1.68
CA ASN A 124 -19.73 -0.30 2.48
C ASN A 124 -19.31 0.27 3.83
N TYR A 125 -19.80 1.43 4.19
CA TYR A 125 -19.54 2.11 5.45
C TYR A 125 -19.79 1.24 6.67
N SER A 126 -20.84 0.42 6.62
CA SER A 126 -21.16 -0.53 7.69
C SER A 126 -20.04 -1.53 7.95
N LEU A 127 -19.17 -1.79 6.96
CA LEU A 127 -18.02 -2.67 7.13
C LEU A 127 -16.94 -2.02 8.01
N VAL A 128 -16.62 -0.74 7.76
CA VAL A 128 -15.64 0.02 8.56
C VAL A 128 -16.14 0.11 10.01
N GLU A 129 -17.38 0.50 10.21
CA GLU A 129 -17.99 0.59 11.53
C GLU A 129 -18.02 -0.75 12.27
N SER A 130 -18.27 -1.86 11.56
CA SER A 130 -18.28 -3.19 12.16
C SER A 130 -16.90 -3.66 12.60
N GLN A 131 -15.82 -3.19 11.94
CA GLN A 131 -14.44 -3.50 12.31
C GLN A 131 -14.03 -2.84 13.62
N GLU A 132 -14.46 -1.61 13.88
CA GLU A 132 -14.20 -0.91 15.14
C GLU A 132 -14.76 -1.66 16.36
N LYS A 133 -15.85 -2.39 16.15
CA LYS A 133 -16.50 -3.23 17.16
C LYS A 133 -16.00 -4.68 17.16
N GLY A 134 -15.06 -5.01 16.29
CA GLY A 134 -14.51 -6.35 16.14
C GLY A 134 -13.61 -6.79 17.30
N SER A 135 -13.33 -8.10 17.40
CA SER A 135 -12.58 -8.72 18.50
C SER A 135 -11.15 -8.20 18.67
N TYR A 136 -10.59 -7.56 17.65
CA TYR A 136 -9.19 -7.12 17.66
C TYR A 136 -9.04 -5.58 17.71
N GLY A 137 -10.12 -4.82 17.65
CA GLY A 137 -10.09 -3.36 17.67
C GLY A 137 -9.32 -2.72 16.49
N SER A 138 -9.07 -3.50 15.44
CA SER A 138 -8.38 -3.03 14.24
C SER A 138 -9.37 -2.44 13.25
N VAL A 139 -9.03 -1.31 12.66
CA VAL A 139 -9.90 -0.58 11.74
C VAL A 139 -9.34 -0.65 10.32
N LEU A 140 -10.19 -1.02 9.38
CA LEU A 140 -9.83 -1.10 7.96
C LEU A 140 -9.41 0.27 7.43
N GLY A 141 -8.23 0.34 6.78
CA GLY A 141 -7.73 1.58 6.21
C GLY A 141 -7.01 2.52 7.19
N SER A 142 -6.65 2.04 8.38
CA SER A 142 -6.01 2.88 9.42
C SER A 142 -4.70 3.52 8.96
N LEU A 143 -3.86 2.80 8.22
CA LEU A 143 -2.61 3.37 7.71
C LEU A 143 -2.88 4.55 6.76
N GLY A 144 -3.72 4.34 5.75
CA GLY A 144 -4.08 5.40 4.81
C GLY A 144 -4.77 6.59 5.47
N GLN A 145 -5.64 6.33 6.46
CA GLN A 145 -6.27 7.41 7.24
C GLN A 145 -5.22 8.17 8.06
N THR A 146 -4.31 7.47 8.74
CA THR A 146 -3.23 8.11 9.51
C THR A 146 -2.33 8.97 8.62
N LEU A 147 -2.01 8.49 7.42
CA LEU A 147 -1.26 9.29 6.45
C LEU A 147 -2.03 10.56 6.06
N ALA A 148 -3.31 10.42 5.72
CA ALA A 148 -4.16 11.55 5.35
C ALA A 148 -4.31 12.58 6.47
N ASP A 149 -4.50 12.14 7.72
CA ASP A 149 -4.62 13.01 8.90
C ASP A 149 -3.32 13.80 9.18
N ASN A 150 -2.19 13.28 8.73
CA ASN A 150 -0.89 13.94 8.82
C ASN A 150 -0.45 14.66 7.53
N ASN A 151 -1.37 14.86 6.58
CA ASN A 151 -1.10 15.47 5.27
C ASN A 151 0.02 14.75 4.49
N LEU A 152 0.12 13.43 4.68
CA LEU A 152 0.99 12.54 3.92
C LEU A 152 0.19 11.84 2.83
N LYS A 153 0.83 11.55 1.70
CA LYS A 153 0.19 10.95 0.53
C LYS A 153 0.65 9.53 0.30
N ALA A 154 -0.31 8.67 0.00
CA ALA A 154 -0.07 7.30 -0.44
C ALA A 154 -0.31 7.14 -1.94
N SER A 155 0.54 6.36 -2.61
CA SER A 155 0.31 5.92 -3.99
C SER A 155 0.38 4.40 -4.12
N VAL A 156 -0.41 3.86 -5.04
CA VAL A 156 -0.44 2.43 -5.37
C VAL A 156 -0.13 2.22 -6.84
N ILE A 157 0.81 1.33 -7.14
CA ILE A 157 1.25 1.05 -8.51
C ILE A 157 1.30 -0.46 -8.72
N GLY A 158 0.70 -0.93 -9.81
CA GLY A 158 0.67 -2.35 -10.13
C GLY A 158 -0.60 -3.05 -9.68
N ASN A 159 -0.75 -4.27 -10.12
CA ASN A 159 -1.87 -5.15 -9.82
C ASN A 159 -1.48 -6.62 -10.04
N SER A 160 -2.32 -7.51 -9.54
CA SER A 160 -2.25 -8.96 -9.78
C SER A 160 -3.43 -9.47 -10.61
N ASP A 161 -3.96 -8.65 -11.52
CA ASP A 161 -5.04 -9.00 -12.43
C ASP A 161 -4.67 -10.22 -13.27
N ILE A 162 -5.66 -11.07 -13.60
CA ILE A 162 -5.52 -12.25 -14.47
C ILE A 162 -6.57 -12.23 -15.57
N VAL A 163 -6.34 -12.98 -16.65
CA VAL A 163 -7.33 -13.16 -17.71
C VAL A 163 -7.80 -14.61 -17.69
N VAL A 164 -9.10 -14.83 -17.45
CA VAL A 164 -9.72 -16.15 -17.39
C VAL A 164 -10.84 -16.20 -18.42
N ASN A 165 -10.77 -17.15 -19.35
CA ASN A 165 -11.76 -17.29 -20.44
C ASN A 165 -11.95 -16.01 -21.27
N GLY A 166 -10.88 -15.20 -21.43
CA GLY A 166 -10.91 -13.94 -22.15
C GLY A 166 -11.43 -12.75 -21.35
N GLU A 167 -11.86 -12.93 -20.11
CA GLU A 167 -12.33 -11.88 -19.22
C GLU A 167 -11.26 -11.47 -18.20
N LEU A 168 -11.16 -10.17 -17.94
CA LEU A 168 -10.26 -9.62 -16.94
C LEU A 168 -10.85 -9.83 -15.54
N VAL A 169 -10.16 -10.60 -14.72
CA VAL A 169 -10.46 -10.76 -13.30
C VAL A 169 -9.51 -9.86 -12.51
N LYS A 170 -10.06 -8.80 -11.94
CA LYS A 170 -9.28 -7.80 -11.20
C LYS A 170 -8.80 -8.36 -9.85
N ASN A 171 -7.53 -8.20 -9.57
CA ASN A 171 -6.90 -8.42 -8.27
C ASN A 171 -5.99 -7.24 -7.94
N ARG A 172 -6.54 -6.29 -7.18
CA ARG A 172 -5.90 -5.00 -6.82
C ARG A 172 -5.82 -4.83 -5.31
N ASN A 173 -5.66 -5.94 -4.63
CA ASN A 173 -5.66 -6.01 -3.16
C ASN A 173 -4.56 -5.17 -2.51
N ILE A 174 -3.48 -4.84 -3.23
CA ILE A 174 -2.43 -3.93 -2.75
C ILE A 174 -3.01 -2.58 -2.26
N ALA A 175 -4.10 -2.11 -2.86
CA ALA A 175 -4.74 -0.87 -2.45
C ALA A 175 -5.36 -0.92 -1.04
N LEU A 176 -5.67 -2.13 -0.51
CA LEU A 176 -6.12 -2.31 0.88
C LEU A 176 -5.07 -1.88 1.91
N MET A 177 -3.78 -1.90 1.54
CA MET A 177 -2.70 -1.43 2.43
C MET A 177 -2.66 0.09 2.53
N ALA A 178 -3.04 0.79 1.44
CA ALA A 178 -2.84 2.22 1.26
C ALA A 178 -4.11 3.06 1.48
N MET A 179 -5.29 2.45 1.39
CA MET A 179 -6.56 3.17 1.42
C MET A 179 -6.85 3.80 2.78
N ASP A 180 -7.59 4.89 2.77
CA ASP A 180 -8.20 5.48 3.96
C ASP A 180 -9.49 4.71 4.37
N HIS A 181 -10.13 5.14 5.44
CA HIS A 181 -11.38 4.52 5.95
C HIS A 181 -12.53 4.52 4.94
N PHE A 182 -12.43 5.31 3.88
CA PHE A 182 -13.43 5.41 2.82
C PHE A 182 -13.02 4.63 1.57
N GLY A 183 -11.96 3.81 1.64
CA GLY A 183 -11.46 3.03 0.52
C GLY A 183 -10.79 3.86 -0.56
N ARG A 184 -10.19 5.02 -0.23
CA ARG A 184 -9.58 5.93 -1.20
C ARG A 184 -8.06 5.93 -1.07
N VAL A 185 -7.37 5.97 -2.20
CA VAL A 185 -5.92 6.17 -2.30
C VAL A 185 -5.65 7.44 -3.10
N ASP A 186 -4.68 8.24 -2.65
CA ASP A 186 -4.42 9.58 -3.18
C ASP A 186 -4.04 9.58 -4.64
N ASP A 187 -3.14 8.66 -5.04
CA ASP A 187 -2.61 8.61 -6.40
C ASP A 187 -2.17 7.19 -6.79
N GLY A 188 -1.76 7.01 -8.04
CA GLY A 188 -1.24 5.73 -8.51
C GLY A 188 -1.62 5.36 -9.93
N ASN A 189 -1.25 4.14 -10.31
CA ASN A 189 -1.62 3.51 -11.57
C ASN A 189 -1.83 2.01 -11.36
N ILE A 190 -3.08 1.56 -11.44
CA ILE A 190 -3.47 0.15 -11.24
C ILE A 190 -4.10 -0.46 -12.50
N ASP A 191 -4.38 0.32 -13.54
CA ASP A 191 -5.06 -0.15 -14.75
C ASP A 191 -4.07 -0.50 -15.87
N ASN A 192 -3.12 0.35 -16.15
CA ASN A 192 -2.28 0.27 -17.34
C ASN A 192 -0.84 -0.20 -17.04
N ILE A 193 -0.69 -1.25 -16.24
CA ILE A 193 0.62 -1.75 -15.80
C ILE A 193 0.99 -3.10 -16.44
N ASN A 194 0.03 -3.75 -17.06
CA ASN A 194 0.25 -5.06 -17.66
C ASN A 194 0.31 -4.98 -19.18
N ILE A 195 1.02 -5.93 -19.78
CA ILE A 195 1.07 -6.16 -21.22
C ILE A 195 0.69 -7.60 -21.53
N LYS A 196 0.16 -7.82 -22.75
CA LYS A 196 -0.10 -9.16 -23.25
C LYS A 196 1.20 -9.90 -23.53
N ASP A 197 1.32 -11.12 -22.99
CA ASP A 197 2.45 -12.00 -23.24
C ASP A 197 2.00 -13.46 -23.19
N ASN A 198 1.86 -14.08 -24.35
CA ASN A 198 1.32 -15.44 -24.47
C ASN A 198 2.29 -16.53 -23.92
N THR A 199 3.52 -16.17 -23.54
CA THR A 199 4.47 -17.09 -22.92
C THR A 199 4.34 -17.13 -21.40
N MET A 200 3.53 -16.22 -20.84
CA MET A 200 3.32 -16.08 -19.40
C MET A 200 1.96 -16.63 -18.97
N PRO A 201 1.82 -17.01 -17.69
CA PRO A 201 0.55 -17.41 -17.11
C PRO A 201 -0.56 -16.41 -17.41
N TYR A 202 -1.74 -16.90 -17.80
CA TYR A 202 -2.90 -16.08 -18.19
C TYR A 202 -2.66 -15.15 -19.36
N ALA A 203 -1.61 -15.38 -20.18
CA ALA A 203 -1.21 -14.56 -21.33
C ALA A 203 -1.01 -13.05 -20.98
N ILE A 204 -0.58 -12.76 -19.76
CA ILE A 204 -0.39 -11.41 -19.26
C ILE A 204 0.83 -11.36 -18.33
N ARG A 205 1.60 -10.31 -18.39
CA ARG A 205 2.67 -10.01 -17.43
C ARG A 205 2.73 -8.54 -17.09
N THR A 206 3.39 -8.24 -15.99
CA THR A 206 3.71 -6.87 -15.58
C THR A 206 4.70 -6.24 -16.58
N ASP A 207 4.40 -5.03 -17.04
CA ASP A 207 5.38 -4.20 -17.76
C ASP A 207 6.32 -3.55 -16.73
N TYR A 208 7.44 -4.18 -16.46
CA TYR A 208 8.40 -3.70 -15.46
C TYR A 208 9.03 -2.35 -15.80
N ASN A 209 9.16 -2.01 -17.10
CA ASN A 209 9.66 -0.70 -17.51
C ASN A 209 8.64 0.38 -17.15
N LYS A 210 7.38 0.13 -17.41
CA LYS A 210 6.28 1.02 -17.05
C LYS A 210 6.11 1.10 -15.54
N LEU A 211 6.12 -0.03 -14.83
CA LEU A 211 6.05 -0.07 -13.37
C LEU A 211 7.14 0.82 -12.74
N LYS A 212 8.39 0.66 -13.21
CA LYS A 212 9.53 1.47 -12.77
C LYS A 212 9.34 2.96 -13.08
N SER A 213 8.87 3.30 -14.28
CA SER A 213 8.66 4.69 -14.68
C SER A 213 7.54 5.35 -13.88
N GLU A 214 6.44 4.65 -13.65
CA GLU A 214 5.34 5.14 -12.81
C GLU A 214 5.78 5.28 -11.34
N THR A 215 6.54 4.32 -10.81
CA THR A 215 7.10 4.45 -9.45
C THR A 215 7.96 5.71 -9.30
N LYS A 216 8.81 5.99 -10.29
CA LYS A 216 9.60 7.23 -10.30
C LYS A 216 8.75 8.49 -10.40
N LYS A 217 7.71 8.48 -11.24
CA LYS A 217 6.79 9.61 -11.42
C LYS A 217 6.08 9.99 -10.10
N PHE A 218 5.66 8.99 -9.33
CA PHE A 218 4.96 9.23 -8.06
C PHE A 218 5.93 9.48 -6.88
N TYR A 219 7.24 9.19 -7.05
CA TYR A 219 8.22 9.33 -5.97
C TYR A 219 8.25 10.75 -5.38
N ASP A 220 8.21 11.79 -6.21
CA ASP A 220 8.31 13.16 -5.73
C ASP A 220 7.03 13.65 -5.03
N ASN A 221 5.88 13.07 -5.39
CA ASN A 221 4.55 13.53 -4.94
C ASN A 221 3.91 12.64 -3.87
N SER A 222 4.57 11.55 -3.47
CA SER A 222 4.07 10.60 -2.47
C SER A 222 5.07 10.42 -1.34
N ASP A 223 4.55 10.23 -0.14
CA ASP A 223 5.35 9.93 1.07
C ASP A 223 5.51 8.41 1.23
N VAL A 224 4.47 7.64 0.86
CA VAL A 224 4.49 6.18 0.86
C VAL A 224 4.01 5.66 -0.49
N ILE A 225 4.77 4.75 -1.09
CA ILE A 225 4.42 4.11 -2.37
C ILE A 225 4.33 2.61 -2.17
N PHE A 226 3.20 2.03 -2.55
CA PHE A 226 2.96 0.59 -2.55
C PHE A 226 3.06 0.07 -3.97
N VAL A 227 3.95 -0.89 -4.21
CA VAL A 227 4.22 -1.45 -5.54
C VAL A 227 3.90 -2.94 -5.54
N GLU A 228 3.02 -3.38 -6.42
CA GLU A 228 2.65 -4.79 -6.61
C GLU A 228 3.42 -5.40 -7.78
N LEU A 229 4.15 -6.50 -7.53
CA LEU A 229 4.75 -7.34 -8.57
C LEU A 229 3.85 -8.54 -8.83
N GLY A 230 2.84 -8.39 -9.69
CA GLY A 230 1.75 -9.35 -9.86
C GLY A 230 2.13 -10.68 -10.51
N ASP A 231 3.28 -10.81 -11.15
CA ASP A 231 3.66 -12.03 -11.87
C ASP A 231 3.86 -13.22 -10.93
N THR A 232 4.31 -12.99 -9.71
CA THR A 232 4.47 -14.05 -8.70
C THR A 232 3.11 -14.64 -8.29
N TYR A 233 2.09 -13.80 -8.14
CA TYR A 233 0.71 -14.26 -7.92
C TYR A 233 0.18 -15.05 -9.11
N ARG A 234 0.38 -14.55 -10.34
CA ARG A 234 -0.07 -15.22 -11.57
C ARG A 234 0.55 -16.60 -11.72
N LEU A 235 1.85 -16.70 -11.45
CA LEU A 235 2.58 -17.97 -11.51
C LEU A 235 2.06 -18.99 -10.50
N ASP A 236 1.86 -18.57 -9.25
CA ASP A 236 1.37 -19.46 -8.19
C ASP A 236 -0.06 -19.94 -8.47
N ARG A 237 -0.94 -19.05 -8.89
CA ARG A 237 -2.31 -19.40 -9.31
C ARG A 237 -2.32 -20.34 -10.49
N TYR A 238 -1.42 -20.18 -11.45
CA TYR A 238 -1.36 -21.04 -12.62
C TYR A 238 -0.82 -22.44 -12.30
N LYS A 239 0.08 -22.57 -11.34
CA LYS A 239 0.56 -23.88 -10.86
C LYS A 239 -0.58 -24.75 -10.33
N SER A 240 -1.57 -24.18 -9.66
CA SER A 240 -2.72 -24.95 -9.16
C SER A 240 -3.50 -25.59 -10.30
N TYR A 241 -3.69 -24.89 -11.42
CA TYR A 241 -4.34 -25.46 -12.60
C TYR A 241 -3.56 -26.62 -13.25
N LEU A 242 -2.23 -26.56 -13.22
CA LEU A 242 -1.39 -27.66 -13.75
C LEU A 242 -1.50 -28.90 -12.86
N ASN A 243 -1.55 -28.74 -11.54
CA ASN A 243 -1.61 -29.84 -10.59
C ASN A 243 -3.00 -30.53 -10.54
N GLU A 244 -4.07 -29.81 -10.88
CA GLU A 244 -5.42 -30.37 -10.93
C GLU A 244 -5.71 -31.15 -12.22
N ASN A 245 -4.87 -30.98 -13.27
CA ASN A 245 -5.05 -31.61 -14.59
C ASN A 245 -3.98 -32.67 -14.92
N THR A 246 -3.11 -33.00 -13.99
CA THR A 246 -2.12 -34.09 -14.07
C THR A 246 -2.44 -35.19 -13.09
#